data_e65886934fef74428db74a7afa91c2e1
#
_entry.id   e65886934fef74428db74a7afa91c2e1
#
_cell.length_a   1.000
_cell.length_b   1.000
_cell.length_c   1.000
_cell.angle_alpha   90.00
_cell.angle_beta   90.00
_cell.angle_gamma   90.00
#
_symmetry.space_group_name_H-M   'P 1'
#
loop_
_entity.id
_entity.type
_entity.pdbx_description
1 polymer ?
#
loop_
_entity_poly.entity_id
_entity_poly.type
_entity_poly.pdbx_seq_one_letter_code
_entity_poly.pdbx_strand_id
1 'polypeptide(L)'
;FFVAVAVLMASFFVPGGPTGAGWTLYPPQTILEGTPGSGMGILLMLVSLALFVIGFTMGGLNYMITVLQARTRGMTLMRMPLTVWGIFTATVLAMLAFPALLVSAIMMTLDKVIGTSFFMPTILKAGEVLEYGGGSPILFQHLFWFFGHPEVYIVALPAFGIVSDLI
;
A
#
# COMPACT_ATOMS: atom_id res chain seq x y z
N PHE A 1 5.43 -4.01 11.67
CA PHE A 1 5.32 -5.12 10.71
C PHE A 1 4.62 -6.34 11.31
N PHE A 2 5.06 -6.88 12.44
CA PHE A 2 4.46 -8.10 13.03
C PHE A 2 2.96 -7.97 13.28
N VAL A 3 2.50 -6.84 13.79
CA VAL A 3 1.06 -6.59 14.01
C VAL A 3 0.30 -6.60 12.68
N ALA A 4 0.83 -5.96 11.64
CA ALA A 4 0.22 -5.96 10.32
C ALA A 4 0.08 -7.39 9.76
N VAL A 5 1.14 -8.19 9.86
CA VAL A 5 1.12 -9.59 9.42
C VAL A 5 0.12 -10.41 10.25
N ALA A 6 0.07 -10.24 11.57
CA ALA A 6 -0.88 -10.95 12.42
C ALA A 6 -2.33 -10.63 12.05
N VAL A 7 -2.64 -9.35 11.77
CA VAL A 7 -3.98 -8.93 11.32
C VAL A 7 -4.30 -9.53 9.95
N LEU A 8 -3.34 -9.56 9.02
CA LEU A 8 -3.52 -10.19 7.72
C LEU A 8 -3.79 -11.70 7.87
N MET A 9 -3.01 -12.39 8.70
CA MET A 9 -3.20 -13.82 8.97
C MET A 9 -4.55 -14.10 9.59
N ALA A 10 -5.07 -13.23 10.45
CA ALA A 10 -6.40 -13.37 11.03
C ALA A 10 -7.51 -13.41 9.95
N SER A 11 -7.30 -12.81 8.78
CA SER A 11 -8.27 -12.83 7.69
C SER A 11 -8.56 -14.25 7.15
N PHE A 12 -7.65 -15.19 7.33
CA PHE A 12 -7.83 -16.59 6.93
C PHE A 12 -8.79 -17.37 7.84
N PHE A 13 -9.03 -16.87 9.05
CA PHE A 13 -9.81 -17.55 10.07
C PHE A 13 -11.20 -16.94 10.31
N VAL A 14 -11.55 -15.90 9.57
CA VAL A 14 -12.88 -15.26 9.67
C VAL A 14 -13.88 -15.90 8.70
N PRO A 15 -15.19 -15.83 9.01
CA PRO A 15 -16.23 -16.27 8.07
C PRO A 15 -16.09 -15.59 6.70
N GLY A 16 -16.13 -16.39 5.65
CA GLY A 16 -15.92 -15.92 4.28
C GLY A 16 -14.46 -15.91 3.83
N GLY A 17 -13.49 -16.10 4.74
CA GLY A 17 -12.07 -16.16 4.42
C GLY A 17 -11.44 -14.82 4.01
N PRO A 18 -10.20 -14.84 3.50
CA PRO A 18 -9.51 -13.66 3.02
C PRO A 18 -10.17 -13.10 1.75
N THR A 19 -9.89 -11.84 1.43
CA THR A 19 -10.45 -11.21 0.22
C THR A 19 -10.02 -11.92 -1.06
N GLY A 20 -10.99 -12.21 -1.93
CA GLY A 20 -10.76 -12.75 -3.29
C GLY A 20 -10.50 -11.68 -4.36
N ALA A 21 -10.42 -10.41 -3.98
CA ALA A 21 -10.24 -9.29 -4.92
C ALA A 21 -8.81 -9.18 -5.50
N GLY A 22 -7.87 -10.02 -5.04
CA GLY A 22 -6.47 -9.97 -5.44
C GLY A 22 -5.70 -8.86 -4.70
N TRP A 23 -4.38 -8.81 -4.94
CA TRP A 23 -3.50 -7.87 -4.24
C TRP A 23 -3.71 -6.40 -4.62
N THR A 24 -4.23 -6.15 -5.82
CA THR A 24 -4.52 -4.79 -6.31
C THR A 24 -5.79 -4.19 -5.72
N LEU A 25 -6.66 -5.01 -5.14
CA LEU A 25 -7.90 -4.59 -4.47
C LEU A 25 -8.80 -3.67 -5.31
N TYR A 26 -8.92 -3.93 -6.60
CA TYR A 26 -9.67 -3.04 -7.51
C TYR A 26 -11.18 -3.01 -7.18
N PRO A 27 -11.74 -1.82 -6.94
CA PRO A 27 -13.18 -1.64 -6.92
C PRO A 27 -13.73 -1.75 -8.38
N PRO A 28 -15.00 -2.09 -8.58
CA PRO A 28 -16.02 -2.33 -7.56
C PRO A 28 -15.94 -3.71 -6.91
N GLN A 29 -15.18 -4.66 -7.49
CA GLN A 29 -15.14 -6.06 -7.05
C GLN A 29 -14.83 -6.20 -5.56
N THR A 30 -13.87 -5.45 -5.04
CA THR A 30 -13.45 -5.51 -3.63
C THR A 30 -14.57 -5.16 -2.65
N ILE A 31 -15.50 -4.30 -3.05
CA ILE A 31 -16.55 -3.76 -2.18
C ILE A 31 -17.86 -4.54 -2.33
N LEU A 32 -18.13 -5.12 -3.51
CA LEU A 32 -19.37 -5.83 -3.79
C LEU A 32 -19.53 -7.09 -2.90
N GLU A 33 -20.76 -7.28 -2.38
CA GLU A 33 -21.11 -8.42 -1.50
C GLU A 33 -21.01 -9.74 -2.22
N GLY A 34 -20.92 -9.99 -3.34
CA GLY A 34 -20.74 -11.28 -4.02
C GLY A 34 -19.30 -11.77 -4.11
N THR A 35 -18.33 -10.94 -3.75
CA THR A 35 -16.92 -11.29 -3.82
C THR A 35 -16.51 -12.13 -2.60
N PRO A 36 -15.82 -13.26 -2.76
CA PRO A 36 -15.31 -14.03 -1.63
C PRO A 36 -14.48 -13.16 -0.70
N GLY A 37 -14.74 -13.26 0.60
CA GLY A 37 -14.03 -12.46 1.62
C GLY A 37 -14.40 -10.98 1.62
N SER A 38 -15.47 -10.56 0.95
CA SER A 38 -15.93 -9.15 0.94
C SER A 38 -16.45 -8.64 2.28
N GLY A 39 -16.63 -9.50 3.27
CA GLY A 39 -17.01 -9.13 4.63
C GLY A 39 -15.82 -8.70 5.49
N MET A 40 -15.57 -9.45 6.56
CA MET A 40 -14.46 -9.17 7.49
C MET A 40 -13.08 -9.37 6.86
N GLY A 41 -12.94 -10.25 5.87
CA GLY A 41 -11.66 -10.54 5.20
C GLY A 41 -11.03 -9.31 4.56
N ILE A 42 -11.80 -8.54 3.79
CA ILE A 42 -11.32 -7.29 3.19
C ILE A 42 -10.99 -6.21 4.23
N LEU A 43 -11.78 -6.10 5.29
CA LEU A 43 -11.51 -5.11 6.35
C LEU A 43 -10.19 -5.40 7.05
N LEU A 44 -9.91 -6.67 7.38
CA LEU A 44 -8.64 -7.07 7.97
C LEU A 44 -7.47 -6.83 7.01
N MET A 45 -7.64 -7.06 5.71
CA MET A 45 -6.64 -6.73 4.70
C MET A 45 -6.35 -5.23 4.67
N LEU A 46 -7.37 -4.36 4.65
CA LEU A 46 -7.20 -2.91 4.63
C LEU A 46 -6.55 -2.38 5.92
N VAL A 47 -6.95 -2.90 7.07
CA VAL A 47 -6.32 -2.55 8.36
C VAL A 47 -4.86 -3.01 8.40
N SER A 48 -4.57 -4.23 7.95
CA SER A 48 -3.20 -4.73 7.82
C SER A 48 -2.36 -3.83 6.92
N LEU A 49 -2.90 -3.43 5.78
CA LEU A 49 -2.24 -2.55 4.83
C LEU A 49 -1.92 -1.18 5.46
N ALA A 50 -2.85 -0.59 6.19
CA ALA A 50 -2.63 0.67 6.91
C ALA A 50 -1.52 0.54 7.97
N LEU A 51 -1.54 -0.53 8.75
CA LEU A 51 -0.49 -0.83 9.74
C LEU A 51 0.87 -1.09 9.10
N PHE A 52 0.89 -1.75 7.95
CA PHE A 52 2.09 -1.96 7.15
C PHE A 52 2.69 -0.63 6.70
N VAL A 53 1.88 0.27 6.13
CA VAL A 53 2.33 1.59 5.67
C VAL A 53 2.91 2.40 6.83
N ILE A 54 2.25 2.42 7.99
CA ILE A 54 2.76 3.10 9.19
C ILE A 54 4.12 2.51 9.60
N GLY A 55 4.21 1.19 9.71
CA GLY A 55 5.45 0.52 10.11
C GLY A 55 6.60 0.74 9.12
N PHE A 56 6.30 0.73 7.82
CA PHE A 56 7.28 1.00 6.77
C PHE A 56 7.76 2.44 6.79
N THR A 57 6.84 3.40 6.99
CA THR A 57 7.16 4.82 7.10
C THR A 57 8.10 5.09 8.28
N MET A 58 7.83 4.49 9.44
CA MET A 58 8.70 4.61 10.61
C MET A 58 10.11 4.04 10.37
N GLY A 59 10.18 2.85 9.75
CA GLY A 59 11.45 2.24 9.37
C GLY A 59 12.22 3.07 8.33
N GLY A 60 11.51 3.59 7.34
CA GLY A 60 12.07 4.47 6.32
C GLY A 60 12.65 5.76 6.90
N LEU A 61 11.94 6.41 7.82
CA LEU A 61 12.46 7.57 8.53
C LEU A 61 13.74 7.25 9.30
N ASN A 62 13.81 6.08 9.94
CA ASN A 62 15.02 5.64 10.63
C ASN A 62 16.21 5.52 9.68
N TYR A 63 16.05 4.88 8.50
CA TYR A 63 17.11 4.78 7.49
C TYR A 63 17.51 6.17 6.98
N MET A 64 16.55 7.02 6.66
CA MET A 64 16.82 8.37 6.15
C MET A 64 17.62 9.20 7.16
N ILE A 65 17.21 9.23 8.42
CA ILE A 65 17.90 9.97 9.48
C ILE A 65 19.31 9.40 9.71
N THR A 66 19.46 8.08 9.72
CA THR A 66 20.76 7.42 9.86
C THR A 66 21.72 7.84 8.75
N VAL A 67 21.27 7.84 7.50
CA VAL A 67 22.10 8.25 6.37
C VAL A 67 22.43 9.75 6.43
N LEU A 68 21.49 10.59 6.85
CA LEU A 68 21.73 12.04 6.88
C LEU A 68 22.56 12.51 8.07
N GLN A 69 22.38 11.91 9.26
CA GLN A 69 22.94 12.43 10.51
C GLN A 69 23.96 11.51 11.18
N ALA A 70 23.90 10.21 10.95
CA ALA A 70 24.72 9.22 11.66
C ALA A 70 25.83 8.59 10.80
N ARG A 71 26.22 9.25 9.71
CA ARG A 71 27.38 8.82 8.89
C ARG A 71 28.68 8.89 9.70
N THR A 72 29.60 7.97 9.41
CA THR A 72 30.95 7.98 9.98
C THR A 72 31.70 9.28 9.60
N ARG A 73 32.62 9.69 10.46
CA ARG A 73 33.45 10.87 10.22
C ARG A 73 34.22 10.74 8.91
N GLY A 74 34.15 11.76 8.05
CA GLY A 74 34.81 11.77 6.74
C GLY A 74 33.98 11.18 5.60
N MET A 75 32.85 10.53 5.88
CA MET A 75 31.94 10.02 4.85
C MET A 75 31.00 11.13 4.39
N THR A 76 31.37 11.81 3.32
CA THR A 76 30.48 12.74 2.64
C THR A 76 29.44 11.97 1.80
N LEU A 77 28.35 12.63 1.37
CA LEU A 77 27.35 11.99 0.52
C LEU A 77 27.96 11.39 -0.75
N MET A 78 28.93 12.06 -1.36
CA MET A 78 29.60 11.60 -2.58
C MET A 78 30.62 10.44 -2.34
N ARG A 79 30.91 10.10 -1.08
CA ARG A 79 31.74 8.97 -0.70
C ARG A 79 30.96 7.77 -0.19
N MET A 80 29.63 7.86 -0.17
CA MET A 80 28.81 6.74 0.23
C MET A 80 28.83 5.64 -0.84
N PRO A 81 28.82 4.35 -0.45
CA PRO A 81 28.62 3.24 -1.36
C PRO A 81 27.29 3.38 -2.13
N LEU A 82 27.25 2.87 -3.35
CA LEU A 82 26.03 2.91 -4.18
C LEU A 82 24.88 2.10 -3.56
N THR A 83 25.17 1.06 -2.81
CA THR A 83 24.17 0.35 -1.98
C THR A 83 23.48 1.28 -1.01
N VAL A 84 24.22 2.14 -0.30
CA VAL A 84 23.63 3.10 0.66
C VAL A 84 22.81 4.16 -0.08
N TRP A 85 23.28 4.62 -1.23
CA TRP A 85 22.50 5.51 -2.10
C TRP A 85 21.21 4.86 -2.58
N GLY A 86 21.27 3.59 -3.00
CA GLY A 86 20.10 2.83 -3.43
C GLY A 86 19.04 2.74 -2.33
N ILE A 87 19.44 2.38 -1.11
CA ILE A 87 18.54 2.31 0.05
C ILE A 87 17.99 3.69 0.41
N PHE A 88 18.83 4.72 0.44
CA PHE A 88 18.42 6.09 0.77
C PHE A 88 17.37 6.61 -0.23
N THR A 89 17.65 6.48 -1.52
CA THR A 89 16.74 6.93 -2.58
C THR A 89 15.43 6.14 -2.57
N ALA A 90 15.49 4.82 -2.36
CA ALA A 90 14.32 3.98 -2.19
C ALA A 90 13.45 4.44 -1.01
N THR A 91 14.09 4.81 0.09
CA THR A 91 13.39 5.32 1.29
C THR A 91 12.69 6.66 1.02
N VAL A 92 13.36 7.60 0.34
CA VAL A 92 12.74 8.88 -0.07
C VAL A 92 11.53 8.63 -0.96
N LEU A 93 11.68 7.74 -1.94
CA LEU A 93 10.60 7.36 -2.85
C LEU A 93 9.41 6.73 -2.11
N ALA A 94 9.68 5.87 -1.14
CA ALA A 94 8.67 5.27 -0.28
C ALA A 94 7.89 6.32 0.51
N MET A 95 8.57 7.28 1.12
CA MET A 95 7.94 8.36 1.89
C MET A 95 6.97 9.19 1.06
N LEU A 96 7.20 9.31 -0.25
CA LEU A 96 6.31 10.02 -1.17
C LEU A 96 5.14 9.14 -1.65
N ALA A 97 5.38 7.86 -1.84
CA ALA A 97 4.42 6.94 -2.46
C ALA A 97 3.42 6.31 -1.47
N PHE A 98 3.87 5.91 -0.29
CA PHE A 98 3.04 5.21 0.69
C PHE A 98 1.82 6.00 1.22
N PRO A 99 1.86 7.34 1.37
CA PRO A 99 0.67 8.09 1.74
C PRO A 99 -0.49 7.92 0.76
N ALA A 100 -0.25 7.80 -0.54
CA ALA A 100 -1.31 7.58 -1.52
C ALA A 100 -1.98 6.21 -1.35
N LEU A 101 -1.19 5.17 -1.04
CA LEU A 101 -1.72 3.84 -0.71
C LEU A 101 -2.56 3.88 0.57
N LEU A 102 -2.09 4.58 1.61
CA LEU A 102 -2.82 4.72 2.86
C LEU A 102 -4.17 5.42 2.65
N VAL A 103 -4.18 6.51 1.89
CA VAL A 103 -5.43 7.24 1.56
C VAL A 103 -6.40 6.33 0.80
N SER A 104 -5.93 5.56 -0.19
CA SER A 104 -6.78 4.63 -0.92
C SER A 104 -7.39 3.55 -0.03
N ALA A 105 -6.61 3.01 0.93
CA ALA A 105 -7.09 2.03 1.88
C ALA A 105 -8.14 2.62 2.85
N ILE A 106 -7.93 3.84 3.33
CA ILE A 106 -8.90 4.54 4.20
C ILE A 106 -10.19 4.80 3.43
N MET A 107 -10.12 5.37 2.23
CA MET A 107 -11.31 5.66 1.42
C MET A 107 -12.10 4.39 1.09
N MET A 108 -11.42 3.29 0.77
CA MET A 108 -12.06 2.00 0.53
C MET A 108 -12.71 1.42 1.80
N THR A 109 -12.09 1.62 2.95
CA THR A 109 -12.68 1.23 4.24
C THR A 109 -13.96 2.03 4.52
N LEU A 110 -13.96 3.33 4.21
CA LEU A 110 -15.15 4.18 4.36
C LEU A 110 -16.26 3.75 3.40
N ASP A 111 -15.94 3.44 2.15
CA ASP A 111 -16.90 2.91 1.18
C ASP A 111 -17.54 1.59 1.69
N LYS A 112 -16.73 0.72 2.32
CA LYS A 112 -17.21 -0.57 2.81
C LYS A 112 -17.99 -0.48 4.13
N VAL A 113 -17.57 0.37 5.06
CA VAL A 113 -18.11 0.38 6.45
C VAL A 113 -19.22 1.41 6.62
N ILE A 114 -19.06 2.59 6.02
CA ILE A 114 -19.96 3.72 6.21
C ILE A 114 -20.92 3.87 5.01
N GLY A 115 -20.58 3.20 3.87
CA GLY A 115 -21.38 3.31 2.66
C GLY A 115 -21.12 4.61 1.89
N THR A 116 -19.92 5.19 2.03
CA THR A 116 -19.50 6.29 1.13
C THR A 116 -19.30 5.75 -0.29
N SER A 117 -19.17 6.63 -1.25
CA SER A 117 -19.11 6.29 -2.67
C SER A 117 -17.91 6.92 -3.37
N PHE A 118 -16.72 6.79 -2.78
CA PHE A 118 -15.51 7.31 -3.42
C PHE A 118 -15.13 6.53 -4.67
N PHE A 119 -15.25 5.21 -4.60
CA PHE A 119 -14.78 4.30 -5.66
C PHE A 119 -15.90 3.50 -6.32
N MET A 120 -17.13 3.59 -5.80
CA MET A 120 -18.27 2.84 -6.32
C MET A 120 -19.01 3.64 -7.38
N PRO A 121 -19.00 3.19 -8.65
CA PRO A 121 -19.83 3.78 -9.68
C PRO A 121 -21.29 3.37 -9.48
N THR A 122 -22.19 4.06 -10.15
CA THR A 122 -23.58 3.59 -10.30
C THR A 122 -23.58 2.26 -11.05
N ILE A 123 -24.01 1.19 -10.38
CA ILE A 123 -24.05 -0.16 -10.96
C ILE A 123 -25.50 -0.57 -11.15
N LEU A 124 -25.82 -1.08 -12.35
CA LEU A 124 -27.08 -1.73 -12.63
C LEU A 124 -26.95 -3.23 -12.35
N LYS A 125 -27.69 -3.78 -11.40
CA LYS A 125 -27.82 -5.21 -11.15
C LYS A 125 -29.23 -5.65 -11.51
N ALA A 126 -29.34 -6.50 -12.50
CA ALA A 126 -30.64 -7.02 -13.00
C ALA A 126 -31.64 -5.91 -13.37
N GLY A 127 -31.19 -4.76 -13.82
CA GLY A 127 -32.03 -3.63 -14.21
C GLY A 127 -32.36 -2.65 -13.05
N GLU A 128 -31.94 -2.94 -11.84
CA GLU A 128 -32.08 -2.03 -10.70
C GLU A 128 -30.78 -1.28 -10.46
N VAL A 129 -30.90 0.01 -10.19
CA VAL A 129 -29.77 0.86 -9.78
C VAL A 129 -29.44 0.51 -8.34
N LEU A 130 -28.24 -0.03 -8.10
CA LEU A 130 -27.70 -0.11 -6.74
C LEU A 130 -27.40 1.33 -6.28
N GLU A 131 -27.86 1.69 -5.10
CA GLU A 131 -27.74 3.05 -4.52
C GLU A 131 -26.28 3.40 -4.11
N TYR A 132 -25.33 3.21 -5.01
CA TYR A 132 -23.98 3.70 -4.85
C TYR A 132 -23.79 4.92 -5.76
N GLY A 133 -23.64 6.08 -5.15
CA GLY A 133 -23.80 7.35 -5.86
C GLY A 133 -22.52 7.86 -6.55
N GLY A 134 -22.19 7.37 -7.73
CA GLY A 134 -21.34 8.12 -8.67
C GLY A 134 -19.84 8.23 -8.38
N GLY A 135 -19.27 7.35 -7.58
CA GLY A 135 -17.81 7.27 -7.38
C GLY A 135 -17.07 6.73 -8.59
N SER A 136 -15.74 6.77 -8.56
CA SER A 136 -14.88 6.37 -9.67
C SER A 136 -13.87 5.27 -9.28
N PRO A 137 -13.98 4.05 -9.84
CA PRO A 137 -12.96 3.02 -9.69
C PRO A 137 -11.58 3.47 -10.20
N ILE A 138 -11.54 4.36 -11.20
CA ILE A 138 -10.30 4.89 -11.76
C ILE A 138 -9.55 5.74 -10.73
N LEU A 139 -10.26 6.44 -9.85
CA LEU A 139 -9.64 7.18 -8.75
C LEU A 139 -8.82 6.25 -7.84
N PHE A 140 -9.38 5.07 -7.51
CA PHE A 140 -8.62 4.06 -6.76
C PHE A 140 -7.37 3.62 -7.51
N GLN A 141 -7.50 3.31 -8.81
CA GLN A 141 -6.36 2.86 -9.62
C GLN A 141 -5.26 3.91 -9.66
N HIS A 142 -5.59 5.19 -9.81
CA HIS A 142 -4.61 6.28 -9.79
C HIS A 142 -3.89 6.36 -8.44
N LEU A 143 -4.61 6.32 -7.33
CA LEU A 143 -4.02 6.35 -5.99
C LEU A 143 -3.16 5.10 -5.73
N PHE A 144 -3.67 3.92 -6.11
CA PHE A 144 -2.96 2.66 -5.93
C PHE A 144 -1.66 2.62 -6.75
N TRP A 145 -1.72 3.00 -8.03
CA TRP A 145 -0.54 2.94 -8.92
C TRP A 145 0.41 4.11 -8.74
N PHE A 146 -0.02 5.20 -8.13
CA PHE A 146 0.91 6.22 -7.63
C PHE A 146 1.86 5.65 -6.57
N PHE A 147 1.43 4.65 -5.82
CA PHE A 147 2.29 3.81 -5.00
C PHE A 147 2.90 2.66 -5.80
N GLY A 148 2.11 1.92 -6.57
CA GLY A 148 2.49 0.62 -7.12
C GLY A 148 3.69 0.64 -8.05
N HIS A 149 3.86 1.67 -8.89
CA HIS A 149 5.06 1.81 -9.71
C HIS A 149 6.30 2.22 -8.89
N PRO A 150 6.25 3.23 -8.00
CA PRO A 150 7.35 3.49 -7.10
C PRO A 150 7.78 2.29 -6.26
N GLU A 151 6.86 1.41 -5.86
CA GLU A 151 7.18 0.19 -5.10
C GLU A 151 8.19 -0.70 -5.82
N VAL A 152 8.05 -0.90 -7.12
CA VAL A 152 9.00 -1.73 -7.88
C VAL A 152 10.40 -1.10 -7.91
N TYR A 153 10.51 0.22 -7.91
CA TYR A 153 11.80 0.92 -7.80
C TYR A 153 12.36 0.88 -6.38
N ILE A 154 11.50 0.94 -5.35
CA ILE A 154 11.92 0.78 -3.96
C ILE A 154 12.64 -0.57 -3.76
N VAL A 155 12.18 -1.62 -4.42
CA VAL A 155 12.82 -2.94 -4.41
C VAL A 155 14.06 -2.97 -5.30
N ALA A 156 14.01 -2.37 -6.49
CA ALA A 156 15.10 -2.46 -7.47
C ALA A 156 16.32 -1.60 -7.13
N LEU A 157 16.14 -0.40 -6.57
CA LEU A 157 17.25 0.53 -6.30
C LEU A 157 18.31 -0.02 -5.34
N PRO A 158 17.96 -0.65 -4.19
CA PRO A 158 18.96 -1.30 -3.35
C PRO A 158 19.71 -2.41 -4.08
N ALA A 159 19.02 -3.21 -4.89
CA ALA A 159 19.64 -4.28 -5.67
C ALA A 159 20.65 -3.71 -6.70
N PHE A 160 20.29 -2.64 -7.40
CA PHE A 160 21.21 -1.94 -8.31
C PHE A 160 22.43 -1.38 -7.57
N GLY A 161 22.23 -0.82 -6.38
CA GLY A 161 23.33 -0.36 -5.53
C GLY A 161 24.30 -1.48 -5.16
N ILE A 162 23.77 -2.63 -4.71
CA ILE A 162 24.58 -3.81 -4.36
C ILE A 162 25.38 -4.31 -5.56
N VAL A 163 24.73 -4.48 -6.72
CA VAL A 163 25.40 -4.94 -7.95
C VAL A 163 26.50 -3.96 -8.36
N SER A 164 26.23 -2.66 -8.27
CA SER A 164 27.20 -1.63 -8.66
C SER A 164 28.40 -1.53 -7.73
N ASP A 165 28.26 -1.90 -6.45
CA ASP A 165 29.38 -1.95 -5.49
C ASP A 165 30.22 -3.23 -5.63
N LEU A 166 29.69 -4.27 -6.31
CA LEU A 166 30.38 -5.54 -6.53
C LEU A 166 31.18 -5.59 -7.85
N ILE A 167 30.88 -4.73 -8.82
CA ILE A 167 31.56 -4.61 -10.12
C ILE A 167 32.72 -3.61 -10.02
#